data_fdbc18aa6b9e852c99dcfbb6bdcc62b3
#
_entry.id   fdbc18aa6b9e852c99dcfbb6bdcc62b3
#
_cell.length_a   1.000
_cell.length_b   1.000
_cell.length_c   1.000
_cell.angle_alpha   90.00
_cell.angle_beta   90.00
_cell.angle_gamma   90.00
#
_symmetry.space_group_name_H-M   'P 1'
#
loop_
_entity.id
_entity.type
_entity.pdbx_description
1 polymer ?
#
loop_
_entity_poly.entity_id
_entity_poly.type
_entity_poly.pdbx_seq_one_letter_code
_entity_poly.pdbx_strand_id
1 'polypeptide(L)'
;MNNLWEDRDILKRFCNDYSLPISVYEPKLMEYYINLYDDILRTKSKYELLKTTLADFEYDKDAFLSYGNQLAERVINKIKETDAFNNFMTCDMDEYMPVHSEIEGIKYVKSVNLYNPDNDGKYFVSIDMRKANFQALQYFDREIVFNTNSYNDFISMFTNKTYFKESKDIRQVIFGKLTNGRFQRQERHMMELALNILIHFGYPANVPPSAIKVFTTDEIILEGKPEKLSYTDLGHIIFINTGIQVRVEPFKLRYLGHRAYVKEHENGEPPTFKCCSSVYFPQIYKTYMGKPVHDKDLYFMYEKKLAKFVEPLEWEIKK
;
A
#
# COMPACT_ATOMS: atom_id res chain seq x y z
N MET A 1 34.53 -12.56 -5.21
CA MET A 1 33.75 -11.30 -5.21
C MET A 1 32.49 -11.56 -4.43
N ASN A 2 32.25 -10.84 -3.33
CA ASN A 2 30.95 -10.94 -2.65
C ASN A 2 29.90 -10.35 -3.59
N ASN A 3 28.87 -11.10 -3.86
CA ASN A 3 27.76 -10.63 -4.70
C ASN A 3 27.05 -9.47 -3.99
N LEU A 4 26.96 -8.30 -4.60
CA LEU A 4 26.38 -7.11 -3.97
C LEU A 4 24.91 -7.32 -3.56
N TRP A 5 24.15 -8.16 -4.26
CA TRP A 5 22.79 -8.53 -3.89
C TRP A 5 22.72 -9.40 -2.60
N GLU A 6 23.84 -9.76 -2.00
CA GLU A 6 23.96 -10.40 -0.69
C GLU A 6 24.36 -9.41 0.41
N ASP A 7 24.60 -8.14 0.06
CA ASP A 7 24.89 -7.08 1.04
C ASP A 7 23.63 -6.74 1.87
N ARG A 8 23.77 -6.65 3.18
CA ARG A 8 22.67 -6.44 4.12
C ARG A 8 21.92 -5.12 3.89
N ASP A 9 22.61 -4.05 3.55
CA ASP A 9 21.97 -2.74 3.33
C ASP A 9 21.18 -2.77 2.03
N ILE A 10 21.69 -3.42 0.99
CA ILE A 10 20.98 -3.65 -0.28
C ILE A 10 19.74 -4.50 -0.04
N LEU A 11 19.83 -5.60 0.71
CA LEU A 11 18.70 -6.47 1.02
C LEU A 11 17.63 -5.74 1.84
N LYS A 12 18.05 -4.94 2.83
CA LYS A 12 17.14 -4.10 3.61
C LYS A 12 16.45 -3.07 2.73
N ARG A 13 17.21 -2.40 1.86
CA ARG A 13 16.65 -1.43 0.91
C ARG A 13 15.63 -2.09 -0.01
N PHE A 14 15.94 -3.24 -0.57
CA PHE A 14 15.04 -4.02 -1.40
C PHE A 14 13.71 -4.36 -0.68
N CYS A 15 13.78 -4.82 0.57
CA CYS A 15 12.59 -5.13 1.34
C CYS A 15 11.74 -3.89 1.60
N ASN A 16 12.35 -2.74 1.88
CA ASN A 16 11.64 -1.48 2.07
C ASN A 16 10.99 -0.99 0.77
N ASP A 17 11.74 -1.00 -0.33
CA ASP A 17 11.26 -0.54 -1.65
C ASP A 17 9.99 -1.26 -2.09
N TYR A 18 9.88 -2.55 -1.81
CA TYR A 18 8.73 -3.37 -2.14
C TYR A 18 7.78 -3.66 -0.96
N SER A 19 8.02 -3.08 0.22
CA SER A 19 7.25 -3.33 1.46
C SER A 19 7.12 -4.84 1.75
N LEU A 20 8.21 -5.59 1.59
CA LEU A 20 8.20 -7.03 1.84
C LEU A 20 8.18 -7.33 3.35
N PRO A 21 7.39 -8.31 3.81
CA PRO A 21 7.31 -8.68 5.22
C PRO A 21 8.50 -9.57 5.64
N ILE A 22 9.72 -9.15 5.28
CA ILE A 22 10.97 -9.84 5.59
C ILE A 22 11.72 -8.99 6.61
N SER A 23 12.02 -9.57 7.76
CA SER A 23 12.74 -8.91 8.85
C SER A 23 14.20 -9.33 8.98
N VAL A 24 14.64 -10.34 8.21
CA VAL A 24 15.99 -10.91 8.27
C VAL A 24 16.72 -10.68 6.95
N TYR A 25 17.86 -9.99 7.01
CA TYR A 25 18.63 -9.59 5.82
C TYR A 25 19.92 -10.42 5.68
N GLU A 26 19.89 -11.68 6.11
CA GLU A 26 20.98 -12.63 5.90
C GLU A 26 20.82 -13.31 4.53
N PRO A 27 21.85 -13.37 3.67
CA PRO A 27 21.72 -13.85 2.29
C PRO A 27 21.04 -15.22 2.15
N LYS A 28 21.46 -16.20 2.95
CA LYS A 28 20.91 -17.57 2.93
C LYS A 28 19.44 -17.63 3.34
N LEU A 29 19.02 -16.79 4.27
CA LEU A 29 17.62 -16.69 4.70
C LEU A 29 16.81 -15.83 3.74
N MET A 30 17.41 -14.80 3.12
CA MET A 30 16.77 -13.98 2.12
C MET A 30 16.31 -14.81 0.92
N GLU A 31 17.16 -15.64 0.35
CA GLU A 31 16.78 -16.52 -0.75
C GLU A 31 15.63 -17.46 -0.37
N TYR A 32 15.65 -17.96 0.85
CA TYR A 32 14.55 -18.76 1.38
C TYR A 32 13.23 -17.97 1.42
N TYR A 33 13.21 -16.73 1.95
CA TYR A 33 12.00 -15.93 2.02
C TYR A 33 11.51 -15.44 0.65
N ILE A 34 12.43 -15.15 -0.27
CA ILE A 34 12.09 -14.84 -1.67
C ILE A 34 11.33 -16.01 -2.31
N ASN A 35 11.78 -17.24 -2.09
CA ASN A 35 11.07 -18.41 -2.59
C ASN A 35 9.75 -18.65 -1.85
N LEU A 36 9.72 -18.41 -0.54
CA LEU A 36 8.54 -18.66 0.30
C LEU A 36 7.36 -17.74 -0.06
N TYR A 37 7.61 -16.48 -0.39
CA TYR A 37 6.56 -15.48 -0.63
C TYR A 37 6.28 -15.20 -2.10
N ASP A 38 6.88 -15.95 -3.02
CA ASP A 38 6.75 -15.68 -4.45
C ASP A 38 5.30 -15.77 -4.94
N ASP A 39 4.55 -16.75 -4.44
CA ASP A 39 3.14 -16.98 -4.81
C ASP A 39 2.23 -15.78 -4.49
N ILE A 40 2.53 -15.03 -3.40
CA ILE A 40 1.67 -13.92 -2.96
C ILE A 40 2.27 -12.53 -3.25
N LEU A 41 3.59 -12.40 -3.36
CA LEU A 41 4.27 -11.11 -3.48
C LEU A 41 5.13 -10.99 -4.74
N ARG A 42 5.24 -12.03 -5.56
CA ARG A 42 6.10 -12.08 -6.76
C ARG A 42 7.53 -11.65 -6.44
N THR A 43 8.08 -12.19 -5.38
CA THR A 43 9.37 -11.77 -4.82
C THR A 43 10.54 -12.13 -5.72
N LYS A 44 10.47 -13.23 -6.47
CA LYS A 44 11.53 -13.65 -7.40
C LYS A 44 11.74 -12.63 -8.52
N SER A 45 10.66 -12.22 -9.19
CA SER A 45 10.76 -11.24 -10.29
C SER A 45 11.31 -9.90 -9.80
N LYS A 46 10.90 -9.45 -8.61
CA LYS A 46 11.42 -8.25 -7.96
C LYS A 46 12.90 -8.38 -7.61
N TYR A 47 13.34 -9.55 -7.14
CA TYR A 47 14.73 -9.79 -6.80
C TYR A 47 15.62 -9.88 -8.03
N GLU A 48 15.15 -10.46 -9.13
CA GLU A 48 15.87 -10.42 -10.40
C GLU A 48 15.96 -8.98 -10.94
N LEU A 49 14.91 -8.17 -10.77
CA LEU A 49 14.95 -6.76 -11.13
C LEU A 49 15.97 -5.97 -10.27
N LEU A 50 16.12 -6.29 -8.98
CA LEU A 50 17.19 -5.73 -8.17
C LEU A 50 18.57 -6.06 -8.76
N LYS A 51 18.83 -7.35 -9.06
CA LYS A 51 20.12 -7.81 -9.59
C LYS A 51 20.49 -7.13 -10.91
N THR A 52 19.52 -7.05 -11.84
CA THR A 52 19.73 -6.35 -13.12
C THR A 52 19.97 -4.88 -12.92
N THR A 53 19.27 -4.24 -11.98
CA THR A 53 19.48 -2.84 -11.67
C THR A 53 20.86 -2.59 -11.02
N LEU A 54 21.31 -3.48 -10.13
CA LEU A 54 22.68 -3.36 -9.57
C LEU A 54 23.76 -3.47 -10.64
N ALA A 55 23.57 -4.29 -11.67
CA ALA A 55 24.48 -4.36 -12.81
C ALA A 55 24.53 -3.04 -13.58
N ASP A 56 23.41 -2.32 -13.71
CA ASP A 56 23.39 -0.97 -14.32
C ASP A 56 24.22 0.07 -13.56
N PHE A 57 24.53 -0.19 -12.30
CA PHE A 57 25.41 0.62 -11.45
C PHE A 57 26.81 0.01 -11.33
N GLU A 58 27.16 -0.91 -12.23
CA GLU A 58 28.48 -1.59 -12.19
C GLU A 58 28.78 -2.24 -10.82
N TYR A 59 27.71 -2.61 -10.10
CA TYR A 59 27.77 -3.12 -8.74
C TYR A 59 28.38 -2.15 -7.71
N ASP A 60 28.28 -0.84 -7.95
CA ASP A 60 28.64 0.19 -6.98
C ASP A 60 27.46 0.37 -5.98
N LYS A 61 27.68 -0.04 -4.73
CA LYS A 61 26.71 0.04 -3.63
C LYS A 61 26.29 1.49 -3.35
N ASP A 62 27.24 2.38 -3.25
CA ASP A 62 26.99 3.76 -2.86
C ASP A 62 26.27 4.51 -3.99
N ALA A 63 26.64 4.25 -5.24
CA ALA A 63 25.92 4.77 -6.40
C ALA A 63 24.44 4.29 -6.42
N PHE A 64 24.18 3.00 -6.19
CA PHE A 64 22.82 2.48 -6.14
C PHE A 64 22.01 3.08 -4.99
N LEU A 65 22.56 3.11 -3.77
CA LEU A 65 21.85 3.61 -2.58
C LEU A 65 21.58 5.12 -2.67
N SER A 66 22.54 5.89 -3.19
CA SER A 66 22.38 7.34 -3.34
C SER A 66 21.44 7.74 -4.46
N TYR A 67 21.33 6.93 -5.52
CA TYR A 67 20.48 7.23 -6.68
C TYR A 67 19.02 7.46 -6.31
N GLY A 68 18.46 6.61 -5.44
CA GLY A 68 17.06 6.75 -5.00
C GLY A 68 16.80 8.07 -4.27
N ASN A 69 17.73 8.52 -3.43
CA ASN A 69 17.62 9.80 -2.72
C ASN A 69 17.73 10.98 -3.70
N GLN A 70 18.71 10.93 -4.61
CA GLN A 70 18.90 11.95 -5.66
C GLN A 70 17.69 12.02 -6.60
N LEU A 71 17.09 10.89 -6.96
CA LEU A 71 15.86 10.83 -7.74
C LEU A 71 14.71 11.51 -7.00
N ALA A 72 14.50 11.18 -5.72
CA ALA A 72 13.45 11.79 -4.92
C ALA A 72 13.65 13.32 -4.82
N GLU A 73 14.85 13.79 -4.55
CA GLU A 73 15.17 15.23 -4.48
C GLU A 73 14.93 15.94 -5.81
N ARG A 74 15.32 15.36 -6.93
CA ARG A 74 15.05 15.95 -8.27
C ARG A 74 13.55 16.11 -8.50
N VAL A 75 12.77 15.08 -8.19
CA VAL A 75 11.31 15.12 -8.36
C VAL A 75 10.69 16.19 -7.46
N ILE A 76 11.06 16.22 -6.18
CA ILE A 76 10.58 17.20 -5.20
C ILE A 76 10.87 18.62 -5.64
N ASN A 77 12.11 18.89 -6.06
CA ASN A 77 12.51 20.22 -6.49
C ASN A 77 11.72 20.65 -7.73
N LYS A 78 11.54 19.75 -8.71
CA LYS A 78 10.76 20.06 -9.90
C LYS A 78 9.29 20.33 -9.61
N ILE A 79 8.67 19.61 -8.69
CA ILE A 79 7.30 19.91 -8.23
C ILE A 79 7.26 21.32 -7.59
N LYS A 80 8.19 21.62 -6.69
CA LYS A 80 8.24 22.91 -5.96
C LYS A 80 8.49 24.13 -6.87
N GLU A 81 9.06 23.93 -8.05
CA GLU A 81 9.27 24.98 -9.05
C GLU A 81 7.98 25.38 -9.77
N THR A 82 6.88 24.60 -9.67
CA THR A 82 5.62 24.91 -10.38
C THR A 82 4.79 25.93 -9.63
N ASP A 83 4.19 26.88 -10.35
CA ASP A 83 3.25 27.84 -9.77
C ASP A 83 1.99 27.14 -9.21
N ALA A 84 1.56 26.07 -9.87
CA ALA A 84 0.44 25.25 -9.42
C ALA A 84 0.69 24.62 -8.04
N PHE A 85 1.93 24.15 -7.75
CA PHE A 85 2.26 23.65 -6.42
C PHE A 85 2.33 24.78 -5.38
N ASN A 86 2.86 25.94 -5.74
CA ASN A 86 2.86 27.11 -4.86
C ASN A 86 1.43 27.53 -4.50
N ASN A 87 0.50 27.49 -5.47
CA ASN A 87 -0.92 27.72 -5.23
C ASN A 87 -1.52 26.66 -4.30
N PHE A 88 -1.23 25.36 -4.52
CA PHE A 88 -1.63 24.28 -3.61
C PHE A 88 -1.15 24.51 -2.16
N MET A 89 0.06 25.06 -1.99
CA MET A 89 0.63 25.33 -0.66
C MET A 89 0.01 26.53 0.04
N THR A 90 -0.53 27.49 -0.69
CA THR A 90 -0.98 28.78 -0.16
C THR A 90 -2.49 29.01 -0.24
N CYS A 91 -3.23 28.22 -1.05
CA CYS A 91 -4.68 28.35 -1.19
C CYS A 91 -5.42 28.17 0.15
N ASP A 92 -6.63 28.74 0.23
CA ASP A 92 -7.53 28.48 1.34
C ASP A 92 -8.03 27.04 1.29
N MET A 93 -7.70 26.26 2.33
CA MET A 93 -8.07 24.85 2.38
C MET A 93 -9.59 24.63 2.58
N ASP A 94 -10.29 25.56 3.20
CA ASP A 94 -11.74 25.42 3.41
C ASP A 94 -12.51 25.69 2.12
N GLU A 95 -11.96 26.54 1.25
CA GLU A 95 -12.52 26.81 -0.07
C GLU A 95 -12.21 25.68 -1.07
N TYR A 96 -10.96 25.27 -1.19
CA TYR A 96 -10.49 24.36 -2.25
C TYR A 96 -10.54 22.87 -1.89
N MET A 97 -10.47 22.53 -0.61
CA MET A 97 -10.50 21.15 -0.10
C MET A 97 -11.38 21.07 1.15
N PRO A 98 -12.69 21.43 1.01
CA PRO A 98 -13.61 21.36 2.14
C PRO A 98 -13.72 19.93 2.64
N VAL A 99 -13.72 19.75 3.97
CA VAL A 99 -13.93 18.48 4.64
C VAL A 99 -14.95 18.63 5.74
N HIS A 100 -15.74 17.61 5.95
CA HIS A 100 -16.85 17.63 6.89
C HIS A 100 -16.56 16.74 8.10
N SER A 101 -17.14 17.03 9.25
CA SER A 101 -17.03 16.18 10.44
C SER A 101 -17.80 14.87 10.25
N GLU A 102 -18.88 14.91 9.50
CA GLU A 102 -19.72 13.77 9.11
C GLU A 102 -20.44 14.06 7.79
N ILE A 103 -20.81 13.00 7.08
CA ILE A 103 -21.61 13.02 5.87
C ILE A 103 -22.77 12.03 6.10
N GLU A 104 -24.02 12.53 6.05
CA GLU A 104 -25.21 11.70 6.28
C GLU A 104 -25.13 10.84 7.55
N GLY A 105 -24.60 11.41 8.63
CA GLY A 105 -24.39 10.69 9.91
C GLY A 105 -23.16 9.79 9.94
N ILE A 106 -22.42 9.67 8.84
CA ILE A 106 -21.21 8.85 8.74
C ILE A 106 -20.01 9.68 9.19
N LYS A 107 -19.41 9.27 10.29
CA LYS A 107 -18.19 9.89 10.83
C LYS A 107 -16.96 9.21 10.27
N TYR A 108 -15.85 9.96 10.30
CA TYR A 108 -14.52 9.41 10.04
C TYR A 108 -14.21 8.25 10.99
N VAL A 109 -13.94 7.07 10.45
CA VAL A 109 -13.69 5.83 11.21
C VAL A 109 -12.39 5.17 10.73
N LYS A 110 -11.43 5.02 11.63
CA LYS A 110 -10.13 4.43 11.33
C LYS A 110 -10.24 2.96 10.93
N SER A 111 -9.40 2.54 9.98
CA SER A 111 -9.34 1.15 9.50
C SER A 111 -8.98 0.13 10.60
N VAL A 112 -8.31 0.56 11.67
CA VAL A 112 -8.00 -0.31 12.82
C VAL A 112 -9.26 -0.92 13.47
N ASN A 113 -10.40 -0.24 13.37
CA ASN A 113 -11.66 -0.74 13.93
C ASN A 113 -12.24 -1.93 13.13
N LEU A 114 -11.82 -2.13 11.89
CA LEU A 114 -12.16 -3.31 11.11
C LEU A 114 -11.49 -4.56 11.66
N TYR A 115 -10.24 -4.42 12.10
CA TYR A 115 -9.41 -5.55 12.55
C TYR A 115 -9.75 -5.91 14.00
N ASN A 116 -10.95 -6.53 14.15
CA ASN A 116 -11.52 -7.02 15.40
C ASN A 116 -11.91 -8.49 15.22
N PRO A 117 -11.64 -9.38 16.19
CA PRO A 117 -12.05 -10.79 16.13
C PRO A 117 -13.55 -10.99 15.85
N ASP A 118 -14.43 -10.07 16.26
CA ASP A 118 -15.87 -10.10 15.96
C ASP A 118 -16.20 -9.99 14.46
N ASN A 119 -15.24 -9.60 13.64
CA ASN A 119 -15.36 -9.51 12.20
C ASN A 119 -14.80 -10.75 11.47
N ASP A 120 -14.35 -11.77 12.19
CA ASP A 120 -13.92 -13.03 11.59
C ASP A 120 -15.03 -13.66 10.76
N GLY A 121 -14.70 -14.05 9.55
CA GLY A 121 -15.61 -14.69 8.60
C GLY A 121 -16.60 -13.76 7.89
N LYS A 122 -16.65 -12.46 8.23
CA LYS A 122 -17.52 -11.50 7.54
C LYS A 122 -16.92 -11.05 6.21
N TYR A 123 -17.82 -10.60 5.33
CA TYR A 123 -17.48 -10.07 4.00
C TYR A 123 -17.48 -8.56 3.99
N PHE A 124 -16.54 -8.02 3.26
CA PHE A 124 -16.33 -6.58 3.11
C PHE A 124 -15.96 -6.23 1.67
N VAL A 125 -16.16 -4.96 1.32
CA VAL A 125 -15.67 -4.36 0.08
C VAL A 125 -14.82 -3.15 0.45
N SER A 126 -13.55 -3.18 0.10
CA SER A 126 -12.62 -2.05 0.22
C SER A 126 -12.66 -1.23 -1.07
N ILE A 127 -12.80 0.07 -0.93
CA ILE A 127 -12.69 1.09 -1.99
C ILE A 127 -11.51 1.96 -1.62
N ASP A 128 -10.36 1.70 -2.24
CA ASP A 128 -9.04 2.26 -1.90
C ASP A 128 -8.54 3.17 -3.03
N MET A 129 -8.13 4.39 -2.70
CA MET A 129 -7.64 5.35 -3.69
C MET A 129 -6.29 4.90 -4.25
N ARG A 130 -6.18 4.76 -5.57
CA ARG A 130 -4.93 4.36 -6.23
C ARG A 130 -3.90 5.47 -6.16
N LYS A 131 -2.72 5.19 -5.55
CA LYS A 131 -1.63 6.17 -5.47
C LYS A 131 -2.12 7.52 -4.91
N ALA A 132 -2.83 7.51 -3.78
CA ALA A 132 -3.59 8.63 -3.22
C ALA A 132 -2.84 9.98 -3.28
N ASN A 133 -1.61 10.04 -2.79
CA ASN A 133 -0.82 11.28 -2.80
C ASN A 133 -0.59 11.85 -4.22
N PHE A 134 -0.36 11.00 -5.23
CA PHE A 134 -0.21 11.46 -6.62
C PHE A 134 -1.54 11.99 -7.15
N GLN A 135 -2.64 11.26 -6.92
CA GLN A 135 -3.97 11.70 -7.33
C GLN A 135 -4.40 12.98 -6.62
N ALA A 136 -4.04 13.17 -5.35
CA ALA A 136 -4.35 14.39 -4.61
C ALA A 136 -3.78 15.64 -5.30
N LEU A 137 -2.53 15.60 -5.74
CA LEU A 137 -1.93 16.68 -6.50
C LEU A 137 -2.57 16.82 -7.89
N GLN A 138 -2.73 15.72 -8.61
CA GLN A 138 -3.33 15.71 -9.94
C GLN A 138 -4.78 16.25 -9.94
N TYR A 139 -5.53 15.95 -8.88
CA TYR A 139 -6.92 16.42 -8.70
C TYR A 139 -6.97 17.91 -8.41
N PHE A 140 -6.06 18.42 -7.60
CA PHE A 140 -5.97 19.85 -7.32
C PHE A 140 -5.59 20.64 -8.57
N ASP A 141 -4.47 20.29 -9.20
CA ASP A 141 -4.02 20.85 -10.46
C ASP A 141 -3.07 19.89 -11.18
N ARG A 142 -3.38 19.54 -12.42
CA ARG A 142 -2.58 18.60 -13.22
C ARG A 142 -1.18 19.13 -13.55
N GLU A 143 -0.97 20.44 -13.56
CA GLU A 143 0.36 21.04 -13.82
C GLU A 143 1.37 20.65 -12.75
N ILE A 144 0.94 20.40 -11.51
CA ILE A 144 1.83 19.94 -10.42
C ILE A 144 2.51 18.62 -10.78
N VAL A 145 1.81 17.77 -11.50
CA VAL A 145 2.31 16.45 -11.96
C VAL A 145 2.60 16.44 -13.46
N PHE A 146 2.94 17.62 -14.03
CA PHE A 146 3.35 17.84 -15.43
C PHE A 146 2.34 17.27 -16.44
N ASN A 147 1.06 17.40 -16.17
CA ASN A 147 -0.06 16.91 -17.00
C ASN A 147 -0.01 15.40 -17.32
N THR A 148 0.72 14.61 -16.55
CA THR A 148 0.78 13.16 -16.72
C THR A 148 -0.52 12.48 -16.27
N ASN A 149 -0.84 11.32 -16.89
CA ASN A 149 -2.06 10.59 -16.59
C ASN A 149 -1.92 9.58 -15.46
N SER A 150 -0.70 9.13 -15.19
CA SER A 150 -0.41 8.15 -14.15
C SER A 150 0.90 8.45 -13.42
N TYR A 151 1.04 7.89 -12.20
CA TYR A 151 2.30 7.95 -11.48
C TYR A 151 3.46 7.33 -12.28
N ASN A 152 3.19 6.28 -13.07
CA ASN A 152 4.24 5.66 -13.89
C ASN A 152 4.73 6.60 -15.00
N ASP A 153 3.83 7.32 -15.66
CA ASP A 153 4.21 8.32 -16.66
C ASP A 153 5.00 9.44 -16.00
N PHE A 154 4.51 9.94 -14.86
CA PHE A 154 5.14 10.97 -14.08
C PHE A 154 6.58 10.61 -13.68
N ILE A 155 6.78 9.47 -12.99
CA ILE A 155 8.11 9.07 -12.53
C ILE A 155 9.06 8.72 -13.69
N SER A 156 8.51 8.30 -14.83
CA SER A 156 9.28 7.99 -16.04
C SER A 156 9.93 9.21 -16.67
N MET A 157 9.47 10.41 -16.38
CA MET A 157 10.13 11.66 -16.79
C MET A 157 11.49 11.87 -16.08
N PHE A 158 11.70 11.24 -14.93
CA PHE A 158 12.85 11.44 -14.06
C PHE A 158 13.82 10.24 -14.04
N THR A 159 13.35 9.05 -14.39
CA THR A 159 14.18 7.85 -14.45
C THR A 159 13.64 6.83 -15.46
N ASN A 160 14.55 6.14 -16.13
CA ASN A 160 14.23 4.98 -16.98
C ASN A 160 14.37 3.63 -16.23
N LYS A 161 14.90 3.64 -15.00
CA LYS A 161 15.15 2.43 -14.23
C LYS A 161 13.87 1.91 -13.57
N THR A 162 13.38 0.77 -14.05
CA THR A 162 12.10 0.15 -13.61
C THR A 162 12.07 -0.10 -12.11
N TYR A 163 13.16 -0.56 -11.50
CA TYR A 163 13.25 -0.79 -10.06
C TYR A 163 12.80 0.43 -9.24
N PHE A 164 13.34 1.61 -9.57
CA PHE A 164 13.02 2.84 -8.83
C PHE A 164 11.64 3.40 -9.16
N LYS A 165 11.11 3.14 -10.36
CA LYS A 165 9.72 3.49 -10.70
C LYS A 165 8.70 2.70 -9.85
N GLU A 166 8.99 1.44 -9.56
CA GLU A 166 8.14 0.55 -8.77
C GLU A 166 8.32 0.71 -7.27
N SER A 167 9.42 1.34 -6.81
CA SER A 167 9.71 1.52 -5.39
C SER A 167 8.60 2.29 -4.68
N LYS A 168 7.95 1.63 -3.73
CA LYS A 168 6.97 2.26 -2.84
C LYS A 168 7.66 3.25 -1.89
N ASP A 169 8.85 2.92 -1.42
CA ASP A 169 9.62 3.76 -0.49
C ASP A 169 9.97 5.11 -1.14
N ILE A 170 10.50 5.10 -2.38
CA ILE A 170 10.79 6.34 -3.12
C ILE A 170 9.53 7.19 -3.29
N ARG A 171 8.41 6.59 -3.68
CA ARG A 171 7.15 7.31 -3.80
C ARG A 171 6.74 7.94 -2.47
N GLN A 172 6.84 7.20 -1.37
CA GLN A 172 6.51 7.71 -0.04
C GLN A 172 7.46 8.84 0.40
N VAL A 173 8.76 8.74 0.08
CA VAL A 173 9.74 9.80 0.36
C VAL A 173 9.44 11.06 -0.45
N ILE A 174 9.11 10.95 -1.74
CA ILE A 174 8.76 12.10 -2.59
C ILE A 174 7.58 12.85 -1.97
N PHE A 175 6.46 12.20 -1.79
CA PHE A 175 5.23 12.87 -1.34
C PHE A 175 5.29 13.23 0.16
N GLY A 176 5.96 12.43 0.99
CA GLY A 176 6.13 12.70 2.40
C GLY A 176 6.97 13.97 2.71
N LYS A 177 7.92 14.31 1.83
CA LYS A 177 8.74 15.54 1.94
C LYS A 177 8.08 16.78 1.37
N LEU A 178 6.98 16.65 0.64
CA LEU A 178 6.28 17.80 0.08
C LEU A 178 5.41 18.48 1.16
N THR A 179 4.37 17.82 1.63
CA THR A 179 3.55 18.31 2.76
C THR A 179 2.51 17.25 3.16
N ASN A 180 2.50 16.82 4.43
CA ASN A 180 1.57 15.77 4.87
C ASN A 180 0.15 16.29 5.12
N GLY A 181 0.00 17.42 5.80
CA GLY A 181 -1.32 17.92 6.24
C GLY A 181 -2.25 18.27 5.08
N ARG A 182 -1.73 18.94 4.04
CA ARG A 182 -2.52 19.32 2.87
C ARG A 182 -2.88 18.14 1.99
N PHE A 183 -1.98 17.18 1.82
CA PHE A 183 -2.28 15.93 1.11
C PHE A 183 -3.41 15.16 1.79
N GLN A 184 -3.30 14.94 3.10
CA GLN A 184 -4.32 14.22 3.86
C GLN A 184 -5.69 14.90 3.78
N ARG A 185 -5.71 16.24 3.78
CA ARG A 185 -6.94 16.99 3.62
C ARG A 185 -7.52 16.82 2.22
N GLN A 186 -6.70 16.94 1.18
CA GLN A 186 -7.12 16.73 -0.21
C GLN A 186 -7.61 15.31 -0.45
N GLU A 187 -6.87 14.30 0.03
CA GLU A 187 -7.28 12.90 -0.04
C GLU A 187 -8.63 12.68 0.65
N ARG A 188 -8.80 13.25 1.85
CA ARG A 188 -10.07 13.16 2.57
C ARG A 188 -11.21 13.83 1.81
N HIS A 189 -11.01 15.03 1.28
CA HIS A 189 -12.01 15.70 0.43
C HIS A 189 -12.43 14.81 -0.75
N MET A 190 -11.46 14.24 -1.45
CA MET A 190 -11.74 13.32 -2.56
C MET A 190 -12.52 12.08 -2.12
N MET A 191 -12.19 11.48 -0.97
CA MET A 191 -12.94 10.33 -0.45
C MET A 191 -14.34 10.72 0.06
N GLU A 192 -14.57 11.96 0.52
CA GLU A 192 -15.90 12.49 0.82
C GLU A 192 -16.77 12.59 -0.45
N LEU A 193 -16.17 13.01 -1.57
CA LEU A 193 -16.87 13.00 -2.86
C LEU A 193 -17.22 11.56 -3.29
N ALA A 194 -16.29 10.62 -3.16
CA ALA A 194 -16.56 9.22 -3.46
C ALA A 194 -17.66 8.65 -2.55
N LEU A 195 -17.66 8.98 -1.26
CA LEU A 195 -18.70 8.57 -0.31
C LEU A 195 -20.08 9.11 -0.69
N ASN A 196 -20.16 10.37 -1.09
CA ASN A 196 -21.42 10.98 -1.56
C ASN A 196 -21.98 10.23 -2.77
N ILE A 197 -21.11 9.83 -3.73
CA ILE A 197 -21.53 9.00 -4.87
C ILE A 197 -22.11 7.66 -4.42
N LEU A 198 -21.45 6.98 -3.46
CA LEU A 198 -21.91 5.69 -2.94
C LEU A 198 -23.28 5.78 -2.25
N ILE A 199 -23.57 6.88 -1.56
CA ILE A 199 -24.81 7.05 -0.81
C ILE A 199 -25.97 7.51 -1.72
N HIS A 200 -25.73 8.45 -2.64
CA HIS A 200 -26.80 9.18 -3.34
C HIS A 200 -27.04 8.71 -4.79
N PHE A 201 -26.07 8.08 -5.40
CA PHE A 201 -26.21 7.62 -6.78
C PHE A 201 -26.86 6.25 -6.84
N GLY A 202 -28.15 6.14 -7.03
CA GLY A 202 -28.95 4.93 -7.23
C GLY A 202 -28.22 3.63 -7.63
N TYR A 203 -28.89 2.54 -7.76
CA TYR A 203 -28.27 1.23 -8.07
C TYR A 203 -27.17 1.32 -9.16
N PRO A 204 -25.94 0.77 -8.96
CA PRO A 204 -25.52 -0.15 -7.88
C PRO A 204 -24.99 0.53 -6.60
N ALA A 205 -24.84 1.84 -6.58
CA ALA A 205 -24.51 2.60 -5.37
C ALA A 205 -25.71 2.59 -4.38
N ASN A 206 -26.13 3.55 -3.73
CA ASN A 206 -27.17 3.56 -2.71
C ASN A 206 -26.80 2.65 -1.50
N VAL A 207 -25.58 2.82 -1.05
CA VAL A 207 -25.05 2.06 0.10
C VAL A 207 -25.66 2.63 1.38
N PRO A 208 -26.33 1.82 2.21
CA PRO A 208 -26.87 2.35 3.46
C PRO A 208 -25.72 2.77 4.40
N PRO A 209 -25.87 3.89 5.11
CA PRO A 209 -24.84 4.37 6.06
C PRO A 209 -24.37 3.32 7.06
N SER A 210 -25.26 2.42 7.49
CA SER A 210 -24.94 1.32 8.42
C SER A 210 -23.95 0.28 7.88
N ALA A 211 -23.81 0.18 6.56
CA ALA A 211 -22.86 -0.73 5.93
C ALA A 211 -21.42 -0.18 5.96
N ILE A 212 -21.23 1.12 6.17
CA ILE A 212 -19.90 1.74 6.17
C ILE A 212 -19.21 1.47 7.50
N LYS A 213 -18.14 0.69 7.47
CA LYS A 213 -17.36 0.30 8.66
C LYS A 213 -16.07 1.05 8.81
N VAL A 214 -15.51 1.51 7.72
CA VAL A 214 -14.30 2.32 7.67
C VAL A 214 -14.51 3.47 6.71
N PHE A 215 -14.08 4.64 7.13
CA PHE A 215 -13.98 5.83 6.31
C PHE A 215 -12.73 6.60 6.72
N THR A 216 -11.70 6.54 5.90
CA THR A 216 -10.39 7.19 6.14
C THR A 216 -10.07 8.20 5.04
N THR A 217 -8.87 8.75 5.07
CA THR A 217 -8.39 9.69 4.05
C THR A 217 -8.29 9.10 2.65
N ASP A 218 -8.11 7.78 2.53
CA ASP A 218 -7.81 7.10 1.26
C ASP A 218 -8.60 5.80 1.04
N GLU A 219 -9.41 5.35 2.04
CA GLU A 219 -10.14 4.08 1.98
C GLU A 219 -11.55 4.19 2.59
N ILE A 220 -12.53 3.61 1.90
CA ILE A 220 -13.87 3.31 2.44
C ILE A 220 -14.02 1.78 2.45
N ILE A 221 -14.52 1.21 3.57
CA ILE A 221 -14.84 -0.22 3.64
C ILE A 221 -16.30 -0.41 4.02
N LEU A 222 -16.99 -1.17 3.19
CA LEU A 222 -18.39 -1.56 3.35
C LEU A 222 -18.49 -2.98 3.93
N GLU A 223 -19.38 -3.21 4.89
CA GLU A 223 -19.73 -4.55 5.34
C GLU A 223 -20.82 -5.13 4.44
N GLY A 224 -20.67 -6.38 4.08
CA GLY A 224 -21.63 -7.16 3.30
C GLY A 224 -21.01 -7.78 2.07
N LYS A 225 -21.66 -8.85 1.59
CA LYS A 225 -21.36 -9.47 0.32
C LYS A 225 -22.31 -8.86 -0.70
N PRO A 226 -21.84 -7.99 -1.57
CA PRO A 226 -22.69 -7.43 -2.61
C PRO A 226 -22.98 -8.53 -3.64
N GLU A 227 -24.06 -9.25 -3.45
CA GLU A 227 -24.47 -10.35 -4.34
C GLU A 227 -24.78 -9.90 -5.78
N LYS A 228 -24.89 -8.59 -6.01
CA LYS A 228 -25.36 -8.02 -7.29
C LYS A 228 -24.56 -6.81 -7.77
N LEU A 229 -23.53 -6.39 -7.05
CA LEU A 229 -22.68 -5.28 -7.47
C LEU A 229 -21.51 -5.82 -8.29
N SER A 230 -21.45 -5.45 -9.56
CA SER A 230 -20.20 -5.52 -10.28
C SER A 230 -19.23 -4.54 -9.61
N TYR A 231 -18.20 -5.05 -8.94
CA TYR A 231 -17.19 -4.22 -8.28
C TYR A 231 -16.46 -3.30 -9.27
N THR A 232 -16.40 -3.71 -10.53
CA THR A 232 -15.89 -2.91 -11.63
C THR A 232 -16.76 -1.67 -11.83
N ASP A 233 -18.07 -1.80 -11.68
CA ASP A 233 -19.02 -0.70 -11.88
C ASP A 233 -18.90 0.35 -10.76
N LEU A 234 -18.67 -0.05 -9.50
CA LEU A 234 -18.45 0.91 -8.40
C LEU A 234 -17.26 1.83 -8.67
N GLY A 235 -16.13 1.26 -9.05
CA GLY A 235 -14.93 2.03 -9.36
C GLY A 235 -15.14 2.93 -10.57
N HIS A 236 -15.87 2.47 -11.57
CA HIS A 236 -16.19 3.22 -12.78
C HIS A 236 -17.17 4.38 -12.50
N ILE A 237 -18.21 4.14 -11.70
CA ILE A 237 -19.17 5.18 -11.31
C ILE A 237 -18.47 6.30 -10.51
N ILE A 238 -17.62 5.94 -9.55
CA ILE A 238 -16.83 6.93 -8.80
C ILE A 238 -15.95 7.72 -9.78
N PHE A 239 -15.24 7.06 -10.69
CA PHE A 239 -14.35 7.72 -11.64
C PHE A 239 -15.10 8.69 -12.57
N ILE A 240 -16.22 8.27 -13.18
CA ILE A 240 -16.99 9.13 -14.10
C ILE A 240 -17.49 10.38 -13.40
N ASN A 241 -17.94 10.26 -12.16
CA ASN A 241 -18.58 11.38 -11.44
C ASN A 241 -17.56 12.28 -10.72
N THR A 242 -16.38 11.77 -10.38
CA THR A 242 -15.42 12.51 -9.56
C THR A 242 -14.03 12.64 -10.19
N GLY A 243 -13.69 11.84 -11.20
CA GLY A 243 -12.32 11.70 -11.74
C GLY A 243 -11.37 10.89 -10.85
N ILE A 244 -11.84 10.40 -9.69
CA ILE A 244 -11.01 9.69 -8.71
C ILE A 244 -10.85 8.22 -9.12
N GLN A 245 -9.62 7.75 -9.24
CA GLN A 245 -9.33 6.34 -9.52
C GLN A 245 -9.25 5.55 -8.22
N VAL A 246 -10.14 4.62 -8.04
CA VAL A 246 -10.16 3.71 -6.89
C VAL A 246 -9.89 2.27 -7.32
N ARG A 247 -9.44 1.46 -6.38
CA ARG A 247 -9.40 0.01 -6.47
C ARG A 247 -10.52 -0.53 -5.58
N VAL A 248 -11.36 -1.38 -6.16
CA VAL A 248 -12.46 -2.01 -5.43
C VAL A 248 -12.13 -3.47 -5.20
N GLU A 249 -12.04 -3.88 -3.95
CA GLU A 249 -11.61 -5.22 -3.55
C GLU A 249 -12.62 -5.86 -2.61
N PRO A 250 -13.40 -6.84 -3.09
CA PRO A 250 -14.22 -7.68 -2.23
C PRO A 250 -13.34 -8.70 -1.50
N PHE A 251 -13.55 -8.86 -0.20
CA PHE A 251 -12.80 -9.82 0.58
C PHE A 251 -13.60 -10.35 1.76
N LYS A 252 -13.22 -11.53 2.21
CA LYS A 252 -13.62 -12.10 3.50
C LYS A 252 -12.49 -11.83 4.49
N LEU A 253 -12.83 -11.30 5.66
CA LEU A 253 -11.85 -11.11 6.73
C LEU A 253 -11.71 -12.36 7.55
N ARG A 254 -10.47 -12.78 7.85
CA ARG A 254 -10.18 -13.90 8.75
C ARG A 254 -9.25 -13.45 9.86
N TYR A 255 -9.59 -13.78 11.07
CA TYR A 255 -8.74 -13.61 12.23
C TYR A 255 -7.79 -14.81 12.35
N LEU A 256 -6.51 -14.54 12.60
CA LEU A 256 -5.46 -15.57 12.67
C LEU A 256 -4.88 -15.75 14.09
N GLY A 257 -5.37 -15.00 15.07
CA GLY A 257 -4.76 -14.92 16.41
C GLY A 257 -3.75 -13.76 16.51
N HIS A 258 -3.36 -13.42 17.74
CA HIS A 258 -2.32 -12.40 18.03
C HIS A 258 -2.50 -11.06 17.29
N ARG A 259 -3.75 -10.63 17.07
CA ARG A 259 -4.14 -9.45 16.28
C ARG A 259 -3.74 -9.51 14.79
N ALA A 260 -3.38 -10.67 14.27
CA ALA A 260 -3.12 -10.87 12.84
C ALA A 260 -4.42 -11.19 12.10
N TYR A 261 -4.54 -10.67 10.88
CA TYR A 261 -5.70 -10.88 10.00
C TYR A 261 -5.26 -11.15 8.58
N VAL A 262 -6.13 -11.79 7.81
CA VAL A 262 -5.98 -11.92 6.36
C VAL A 262 -7.26 -11.48 5.65
N LYS A 263 -7.10 -10.70 4.58
CA LYS A 263 -8.13 -10.43 3.59
C LYS A 263 -8.05 -11.55 2.54
N GLU A 264 -9.05 -12.43 2.51
CA GLU A 264 -9.22 -13.45 1.46
C GLU A 264 -10.00 -12.82 0.32
N HIS A 265 -9.32 -12.54 -0.80
CA HIS A 265 -9.94 -11.84 -1.94
C HIS A 265 -10.82 -12.77 -2.75
N GLU A 266 -12.05 -12.34 -3.09
CA GLU A 266 -13.00 -13.12 -3.88
C GLU A 266 -12.71 -13.12 -5.38
N ASN A 267 -11.89 -12.20 -5.86
CA ASN A 267 -11.51 -12.05 -7.26
C ASN A 267 -10.32 -12.93 -7.69
N GLY A 268 -9.87 -13.86 -6.84
CA GLY A 268 -8.72 -14.72 -7.10
C GLY A 268 -7.35 -14.06 -6.92
N GLU A 269 -7.31 -12.84 -6.43
CA GLU A 269 -6.04 -12.21 -6.03
C GLU A 269 -5.44 -12.92 -4.80
N PRO A 270 -4.11 -12.89 -4.64
CA PRO A 270 -3.46 -13.46 -3.48
C PRO A 270 -3.96 -12.83 -2.16
N PRO A 271 -4.02 -13.60 -1.06
CA PRO A 271 -4.45 -13.09 0.23
C PRO A 271 -3.55 -11.96 0.72
N THR A 272 -4.16 -10.95 1.34
CA THR A 272 -3.44 -9.81 1.92
C THR A 272 -3.44 -9.88 3.44
N PHE A 273 -2.25 -10.04 4.03
CA PHE A 273 -2.10 -10.09 5.48
C PHE A 273 -2.08 -8.68 6.07
N LYS A 274 -2.79 -8.50 7.18
CA LYS A 274 -2.95 -7.22 7.89
C LYS A 274 -2.62 -7.35 9.36
N CYS A 275 -2.07 -6.29 9.94
CA CYS A 275 -1.66 -6.22 11.34
C CYS A 275 -0.64 -7.31 11.74
N CYS A 276 0.08 -7.88 10.76
CA CYS A 276 1.09 -8.90 10.95
C CYS A 276 2.47 -8.27 11.03
N SER A 277 3.18 -8.49 12.13
CA SER A 277 4.58 -8.09 12.21
C SER A 277 5.43 -8.96 11.28
N SER A 278 6.40 -8.35 10.61
CA SER A 278 7.38 -9.08 9.77
C SER A 278 8.19 -10.13 10.55
N VAL A 279 8.29 -9.97 11.87
CA VAL A 279 8.95 -10.91 12.78
C VAL A 279 8.24 -12.26 12.82
N TYR A 280 6.92 -12.26 12.77
CA TYR A 280 6.09 -13.49 12.82
C TYR A 280 5.58 -13.92 11.45
N PHE A 281 5.80 -13.11 10.43
CA PHE A 281 5.17 -13.32 9.14
C PHE A 281 5.46 -14.67 8.50
N PRO A 282 6.67 -15.26 8.57
CA PRO A 282 6.93 -16.58 8.04
C PRO A 282 6.05 -17.67 8.68
N GLN A 283 5.86 -17.62 9.99
CA GLN A 283 5.04 -18.58 10.74
C GLN A 283 3.56 -18.40 10.39
N ILE A 284 3.06 -17.15 10.43
CA ILE A 284 1.66 -16.81 10.05
C ILE A 284 1.34 -17.31 8.66
N TYR A 285 2.18 -16.98 7.68
CA TYR A 285 1.97 -17.35 6.29
C TYR A 285 1.91 -18.87 6.11
N LYS A 286 2.87 -19.59 6.69
CA LYS A 286 2.91 -21.06 6.59
C LYS A 286 1.72 -21.72 7.26
N THR A 287 1.36 -21.30 8.46
CA THR A 287 0.22 -21.86 9.18
C THR A 287 -1.09 -21.59 8.39
N TYR A 288 -1.26 -20.39 7.87
CA TYR A 288 -2.41 -20.04 7.01
C TYR A 288 -2.46 -20.93 5.76
N MET A 289 -1.34 -21.17 5.10
CA MET A 289 -1.23 -22.02 3.91
C MET A 289 -1.26 -23.52 4.22
N GLY A 290 -1.42 -23.93 5.48
CA GLY A 290 -1.37 -25.34 5.89
C GLY A 290 0.00 -26.00 5.70
N LYS A 291 1.07 -25.21 5.64
CA LYS A 291 2.46 -25.68 5.50
C LYS A 291 3.13 -25.81 6.88
N PRO A 292 4.01 -26.79 7.08
CA PRO A 292 4.72 -26.93 8.34
C PRO A 292 5.68 -25.74 8.57
N VAL A 293 5.72 -25.25 9.81
CA VAL A 293 6.71 -24.26 10.25
C VAL A 293 8.05 -24.99 10.46
N HIS A 294 9.09 -24.47 9.86
CA HIS A 294 10.45 -25.01 9.94
C HIS A 294 11.38 -24.10 10.73
N ASP A 295 12.55 -24.58 11.05
CA ASP A 295 13.58 -23.85 11.78
C ASP A 295 13.89 -22.46 11.21
N LYS A 296 13.93 -22.35 9.87
CA LYS A 296 14.20 -21.07 9.17
C LYS A 296 13.10 -20.01 9.39
N ASP A 297 11.88 -20.42 9.71
CA ASP A 297 10.73 -19.51 9.93
C ASP A 297 10.75 -18.87 11.33
N LEU A 298 11.63 -19.36 12.20
CA LEU A 298 11.74 -18.89 13.58
C LEU A 298 12.77 -17.76 13.74
N TYR A 299 13.55 -17.45 12.70
CA TYR A 299 14.55 -16.39 12.79
C TYR A 299 13.95 -14.99 12.60
N PHE A 300 14.46 -14.02 13.35
CA PHE A 300 14.12 -12.60 13.25
C PHE A 300 15.31 -11.74 13.68
N MET A 301 15.23 -10.44 13.37
CA MET A 301 16.23 -9.48 13.87
C MET A 301 15.73 -8.84 15.17
N TYR A 302 16.58 -8.88 16.19
CA TYR A 302 16.39 -8.17 17.46
C TYR A 302 17.64 -7.35 17.75
N GLU A 303 17.50 -6.06 17.97
CA GLU A 303 18.61 -5.12 18.22
C GLU A 303 19.79 -5.29 17.22
N LYS A 304 19.45 -5.41 15.95
CA LYS A 304 20.41 -5.64 14.83
C LYS A 304 21.15 -6.98 14.89
N LYS A 305 20.77 -7.89 15.77
CA LYS A 305 21.32 -9.26 15.86
C LYS A 305 20.29 -10.27 15.38
N LEU A 306 20.77 -11.35 14.80
CA LEU A 306 19.93 -12.49 14.46
C LEU A 306 19.52 -13.22 15.74
N ALA A 307 18.23 -13.32 15.97
CA ALA A 307 17.59 -14.05 17.06
C ALA A 307 16.68 -15.16 16.50
N LYS A 308 16.25 -16.06 17.38
CA LYS A 308 15.40 -17.18 17.00
C LYS A 308 14.39 -17.45 18.10
N PHE A 309 13.13 -17.69 17.74
CA PHE A 309 12.13 -18.22 18.66
C PHE A 309 12.51 -19.62 19.10
N VAL A 310 12.25 -19.96 20.36
CA VAL A 310 12.52 -21.30 20.92
C VAL A 310 11.59 -22.32 20.27
N GLU A 311 10.32 -21.92 20.03
CA GLU A 311 9.27 -22.74 19.45
C GLU A 311 8.36 -21.87 18.56
N PRO A 312 7.62 -22.47 17.61
CA PRO A 312 6.60 -21.77 16.84
C PRO A 312 5.51 -21.21 17.73
N LEU A 313 4.94 -20.04 17.33
CA LEU A 313 3.76 -19.52 17.94
C LEU A 313 2.50 -20.31 17.51
N GLU A 314 1.56 -20.47 18.41
CA GLU A 314 0.25 -21.03 18.09
C GLU A 314 -0.65 -19.96 17.45
N TRP A 315 -1.26 -20.28 16.34
CA TRP A 315 -2.16 -19.38 15.58
C TRP A 315 -3.58 -19.94 15.59
N GLU A 316 -4.57 -19.06 15.77
CA GLU A 316 -6.01 -19.41 15.87
C GLU A 316 -6.67 -19.52 14.47
N ILE A 317 -6.11 -20.30 13.57
CA ILE A 317 -6.67 -20.44 12.22
C ILE A 317 -7.80 -21.44 12.24
N LYS A 318 -9.04 -20.93 12.26
CA LYS A 318 -10.24 -21.77 12.07
C LYS A 318 -10.32 -22.15 10.58
N LYS A 319 -10.20 -23.42 10.31
CA LYS A 319 -10.38 -23.99 8.96
C LYS A 319 -11.84 -23.93 8.50
#